data_56d159cd173d8b2a8f81c878fb57e84c
#
_entry.id   56d159cd173d8b2a8f81c878fb57e84c
#
_cell.length_a   1.000
_cell.length_b   1.000
_cell.length_c   1.000
_cell.angle_alpha   90.00
_cell.angle_beta   90.00
_cell.angle_gamma   90.00
#
_symmetry.space_group_name_H-M   'P 1'
#
loop_
_entity.id
_entity.type
_entity.pdbx_description
1 polymer ?
#
loop_
_entity_poly.entity_id
_entity_poly.type
_entity_poly.pdbx_seq_one_letter_code
_entity_poly.pdbx_strand_id
1 'polypeptide(L)'
;HFRQVICTTGTAHIWSPKVLRAAMGAHRHLHFYEGWSTNDVASNIESSLLATAMDAKDNLYSISKILSKPVAWIFGNEGQGVSSDLLAQAQQVRIPQNSEIESLNVATAAAVCLYETLRVRSS
;
A
#
# COMPACT_ATOMS: atom_id res chain seq x y z
N HIS A 1 3.28 -7.04 -11.96
CA HIS A 1 2.50 -5.79 -11.93
C HIS A 1 1.35 -5.91 -10.94
N PHE A 2 0.97 -4.78 -10.38
CA PHE A 2 -0.16 -4.73 -9.45
C PHE A 2 -1.46 -4.60 -10.25
N ARG A 3 -2.37 -5.55 -10.08
CA ARG A 3 -3.64 -5.57 -10.82
C ARG A 3 -4.86 -5.52 -9.91
N GLN A 4 -4.66 -5.63 -8.61
CA GLN A 4 -5.76 -5.70 -7.64
C GLN A 4 -5.63 -4.59 -6.62
N VAL A 5 -6.75 -3.96 -6.31
CA VAL A 5 -6.85 -2.94 -5.29
C VAL A 5 -7.94 -3.37 -4.32
N ILE A 6 -7.60 -3.44 -3.04
CA ILE A 6 -8.54 -3.81 -1.99
C ILE A 6 -8.80 -2.59 -1.14
N CYS A 7 -10.07 -2.22 -1.04
CA CYS A 7 -10.50 -1.09 -0.23
C CYS A 7 -11.16 -1.61 1.03
N THR A 8 -10.56 -1.31 2.18
CA THR A 8 -11.13 -1.72 3.45
C THR A 8 -12.27 -0.79 3.84
N THR A 9 -13.05 -1.21 4.83
CA THR A 9 -14.16 -0.43 5.36
C THR A 9 -13.69 0.97 5.76
N GLY A 10 -14.42 2.01 5.32
CA GLY A 10 -14.03 3.40 5.58
C GLY A 10 -13.22 4.06 4.48
N THR A 11 -12.78 3.31 3.47
CA THR A 11 -12.11 3.88 2.31
C THR A 11 -13.11 4.69 1.47
N ALA A 12 -12.65 5.78 0.84
CA ALA A 12 -13.48 6.57 -0.05
C ALA A 12 -14.07 5.70 -1.16
N HIS A 13 -15.31 5.97 -1.54
CA HIS A 13 -16.01 5.18 -2.55
C HIS A 13 -15.29 5.32 -3.92
N ILE A 14 -14.77 4.20 -4.43
CA ILE A 14 -13.94 4.21 -5.64
C ILE A 14 -14.71 4.56 -6.92
N TRP A 15 -16.01 4.44 -6.92
CA TRP A 15 -16.86 4.78 -8.06
C TRP A 15 -17.48 6.18 -7.98
N SER A 16 -17.12 6.97 -6.97
CA SER A 16 -17.59 8.36 -6.88
C SER A 16 -17.03 9.17 -8.05
N PRO A 17 -17.74 10.20 -8.52
CA PRO A 17 -17.24 11.03 -9.62
C PRO A 17 -15.86 11.63 -9.34
N LYS A 18 -15.58 12.01 -8.10
CA LYS A 18 -14.29 12.56 -7.71
C LYS A 18 -13.17 11.52 -7.87
N VAL A 19 -13.40 10.30 -7.41
CA VAL A 19 -12.40 9.22 -7.50
C VAL A 19 -12.21 8.80 -8.95
N LEU A 20 -13.27 8.68 -9.73
CA LEU A 20 -13.17 8.33 -11.14
C LEU A 20 -12.32 9.33 -11.92
N ARG A 21 -12.49 10.63 -11.65
CA ARG A 21 -11.67 11.67 -12.29
C ARG A 21 -10.22 11.58 -11.86
N ALA A 22 -9.97 11.36 -10.57
CA ALA A 22 -8.60 11.24 -10.06
C ALA A 22 -7.88 10.02 -10.62
N ALA A 23 -8.61 8.93 -10.83
CA ALA A 23 -8.04 7.69 -11.36
C ALA A 23 -7.78 7.75 -12.87
N MET A 24 -8.36 8.72 -13.58
CA MET A 24 -8.12 8.92 -15.03
C MET A 24 -8.33 7.65 -15.86
N GLY A 25 -9.37 6.89 -15.53
CA GLY A 25 -9.68 5.66 -16.29
C GLY A 25 -8.95 4.41 -15.82
N ALA A 26 -8.14 4.49 -14.77
CA ALA A 26 -7.42 3.32 -14.25
C ALA A 26 -8.35 2.18 -13.84
N HIS A 27 -9.61 2.49 -13.51
CA HIS A 27 -10.61 1.49 -13.15
C HIS A 27 -10.80 0.41 -14.23
N ARG A 28 -10.47 0.70 -15.48
CA ARG A 28 -10.60 -0.26 -16.58
C ARG A 28 -9.54 -1.35 -16.55
N HIS A 29 -8.41 -1.09 -15.88
CA HIS A 29 -7.24 -1.97 -15.92
C HIS A 29 -6.98 -2.66 -14.58
N LEU A 30 -7.77 -2.37 -13.56
CA LEU A 30 -7.57 -2.89 -12.21
C LEU A 30 -8.81 -3.61 -11.74
N HIS A 31 -8.61 -4.61 -10.90
CA HIS A 31 -9.68 -5.31 -10.20
C HIS A 31 -9.82 -4.70 -8.82
N PHE A 32 -11.02 -4.22 -8.47
CA PHE A 32 -11.29 -3.56 -7.21
C PHE A 32 -12.16 -4.46 -6.32
N TYR A 33 -11.80 -4.53 -5.06
CA TYR A 33 -12.56 -5.21 -4.02
C TYR A 33 -12.86 -4.18 -2.93
N GLU A 34 -14.13 -4.03 -2.57
CA GLU A 34 -14.56 -3.04 -1.61
C GLU A 34 -15.15 -3.69 -0.36
N GLY A 35 -15.15 -2.92 0.74
CA GLY A 35 -15.84 -3.31 1.95
C GLY A 35 -15.20 -4.46 2.72
N TRP A 36 -13.93 -4.76 2.46
CA TRP A 36 -13.24 -5.80 3.19
C TRP A 36 -12.92 -5.33 4.61
N SER A 37 -13.12 -6.21 5.58
CA SER A 37 -12.65 -5.98 6.94
C SER A 37 -11.16 -6.33 7.04
N THR A 38 -10.53 -5.97 8.16
CA THR A 38 -9.14 -6.36 8.41
C THR A 38 -9.00 -7.88 8.47
N ASN A 39 -10.01 -8.59 8.97
CA ASN A 39 -10.01 -10.04 8.97
C ASN A 39 -10.09 -10.62 7.56
N ASP A 40 -10.85 -9.99 6.67
CA ASP A 40 -10.92 -10.41 5.27
C ASP A 40 -9.55 -10.33 4.60
N VAL A 41 -8.80 -9.27 4.87
CA VAL A 41 -7.44 -9.10 4.35
C VAL A 41 -6.55 -10.23 4.87
N ALA A 42 -6.58 -10.47 6.18
CA ALA A 42 -5.75 -11.52 6.79
C ALA A 42 -6.07 -12.90 6.26
N SER A 43 -7.36 -13.19 6.02
CA SER A 43 -7.80 -14.53 5.62
C SER A 43 -7.62 -14.81 4.14
N ASN A 44 -7.62 -13.79 3.29
CA ASN A 44 -7.68 -13.96 1.84
C ASN A 44 -6.40 -13.55 1.10
N ILE A 45 -5.47 -12.90 1.77
CA ILE A 45 -4.21 -12.49 1.15
C ILE A 45 -3.12 -13.47 1.57
N GLU A 46 -2.58 -14.20 0.61
CA GLU A 46 -1.49 -15.15 0.86
C GLU A 46 -0.12 -14.52 0.71
N SER A 47 -0.04 -13.40 0.01
CA SER A 47 1.21 -12.67 -0.20
C SER A 47 1.70 -12.04 1.10
N SER A 48 2.99 -11.68 1.14
CA SER A 48 3.53 -10.92 2.25
C SER A 48 2.85 -9.56 2.33
N LEU A 49 2.40 -9.19 3.52
CA LEU A 49 1.78 -7.88 3.76
C LEU A 49 2.86 -6.89 4.19
N LEU A 50 2.95 -5.78 3.49
CA LEU A 50 3.92 -4.71 3.79
C LEU A 50 3.17 -3.41 4.05
N ALA A 51 3.54 -2.72 5.11
CA ALA A 51 2.94 -1.44 5.46
C ALA A 51 4.03 -0.41 5.73
N THR A 52 3.82 0.81 5.29
CA THR A 52 4.79 1.88 5.55
C THR A 52 4.63 2.42 6.96
N ALA A 53 5.76 2.66 7.62
CA ALA A 53 5.79 3.28 8.94
C ALA A 53 7.10 4.05 9.09
N MET A 54 7.03 5.25 9.66
CA MET A 54 8.19 6.14 9.77
C MET A 54 9.27 5.60 10.68
N ASP A 55 8.90 4.84 11.69
CA ASP A 55 9.80 4.28 12.70
C ASP A 55 10.14 2.81 12.48
N ALA A 56 9.81 2.27 11.33
CA ALA A 56 10.11 0.90 11.01
C ALA A 56 11.63 0.67 10.91
N LYS A 57 12.05 -0.52 11.30
CA LYS A 57 13.48 -0.89 11.23
C LYS A 57 13.92 -1.18 9.81
N ASP A 58 13.04 -1.78 9.01
CA ASP A 58 13.38 -2.18 7.65
C ASP A 58 13.25 -0.98 6.71
N ASN A 59 14.26 -0.81 5.88
CA ASN A 59 14.33 0.24 4.87
C ASN A 59 13.82 -0.32 3.55
N LEU A 60 12.99 0.45 2.86
CA LEU A 60 12.42 0.05 1.56
C LEU A 60 13.50 -0.45 0.59
N TYR A 61 14.65 0.19 0.56
CA TYR A 61 15.71 -0.15 -0.39
C TYR A 61 16.56 -1.35 0.04
N SER A 62 16.31 -1.91 1.23
CA SER A 62 17.06 -3.07 1.72
C SER A 62 16.24 -4.36 1.73
N ILE A 63 15.00 -4.36 1.20
CA ILE A 63 14.12 -5.54 1.21
C ILE A 63 13.90 -6.12 -0.19
N SER A 64 14.91 -6.03 -1.05
CA SER A 64 14.79 -6.50 -2.44
C SER A 64 14.36 -7.96 -2.54
N LYS A 65 14.82 -8.82 -1.64
CA LYS A 65 14.43 -10.24 -1.65
C LYS A 65 12.94 -10.42 -1.44
N ILE A 66 12.34 -9.60 -0.57
CA ILE A 66 10.90 -9.65 -0.30
C ILE A 66 10.15 -9.11 -1.51
N LEU A 67 10.61 -7.99 -2.07
CA LEU A 67 9.95 -7.34 -3.19
C LEU A 67 10.00 -8.16 -4.49
N SER A 68 10.93 -9.09 -4.59
CA SER A 68 11.00 -9.99 -5.75
C SER A 68 9.90 -11.05 -5.76
N LYS A 69 9.22 -11.23 -4.64
CA LYS A 69 8.12 -12.18 -4.47
C LYS A 69 6.79 -11.44 -4.45
N PRO A 70 5.66 -12.13 -4.57
CA PRO A 70 4.36 -11.48 -4.44
C PRO A 70 4.21 -10.76 -3.11
N VAL A 71 3.79 -9.51 -3.16
CA VAL A 71 3.57 -8.67 -1.98
C VAL A 71 2.26 -7.93 -2.11
N ALA A 72 1.66 -7.58 -0.98
CA ALA A 72 0.51 -6.70 -0.90
C ALA A 72 0.91 -5.49 -0.05
N TRP A 73 0.93 -4.33 -0.66
CA TRP A 73 1.23 -3.08 0.02
C TRP A 73 -0.03 -2.53 0.68
N ILE A 74 0.10 -2.08 1.92
CA ILE A 74 -0.99 -1.50 2.70
C ILE A 74 -0.70 -0.03 2.93
N PHE A 75 -1.64 0.83 2.57
CA PHE A 75 -1.54 2.28 2.78
C PHE A 75 -2.73 2.75 3.60
N GLY A 76 -2.45 3.56 4.61
CA GLY A 76 -3.49 4.13 5.45
C GLY A 76 -3.94 5.50 4.95
N ASN A 77 -5.01 6.02 5.56
CA ASN A 77 -5.43 7.38 5.26
C ASN A 77 -4.49 8.40 5.93
N GLU A 78 -4.57 9.64 5.48
CA GLU A 78 -3.67 10.70 5.95
C GLU A 78 -3.90 11.08 7.43
N GLY A 79 -5.11 10.86 7.95
CA GLY A 79 -5.43 11.24 9.32
C GLY A 79 -5.04 10.20 10.35
N GLN A 80 -5.28 8.92 10.06
CA GLN A 80 -5.13 7.84 11.04
C GLN A 80 -4.05 6.83 10.69
N GLY A 81 -3.56 6.84 9.46
CA GLY A 81 -2.60 5.84 9.00
C GLY A 81 -3.22 4.46 8.85
N VAL A 82 -2.39 3.44 8.86
CA VAL A 82 -2.84 2.05 8.76
C VAL A 82 -3.38 1.59 10.11
N SER A 83 -4.48 0.85 10.11
CA SER A 83 -5.07 0.36 11.36
C SER A 83 -4.09 -0.55 12.12
N SER A 84 -4.20 -0.54 13.46
CA SER A 84 -3.30 -1.35 14.30
C SER A 84 -3.44 -2.84 14.03
N ASP A 85 -4.64 -3.31 13.67
CA ASP A 85 -4.87 -4.72 13.36
C ASP A 85 -4.09 -5.16 12.11
N LEU A 86 -4.07 -4.32 11.08
CA LEU A 86 -3.31 -4.61 9.87
C LEU A 86 -1.81 -4.47 10.10
N LEU A 87 -1.38 -3.47 10.87
CA LEU A 87 0.03 -3.30 11.20
C LEU A 87 0.58 -4.51 11.96
N ALA A 88 -0.23 -5.11 12.84
CA ALA A 88 0.20 -6.28 13.60
C ALA A 88 0.46 -7.49 12.71
N GLN A 89 -0.15 -7.54 11.53
CA GLN A 89 -0.02 -8.66 10.59
C GLN A 89 0.95 -8.37 9.45
N ALA A 90 1.40 -7.14 9.31
CA ALA A 90 2.24 -6.71 8.21
C ALA A 90 3.68 -6.49 8.68
N GLN A 91 4.62 -6.68 7.76
CA GLN A 91 5.98 -6.22 7.98
C GLN A 91 6.01 -4.71 7.73
N GLN A 92 6.53 -3.96 8.68
CA GLN A 92 6.61 -2.51 8.57
C GLN A 92 7.89 -2.11 7.85
N VAL A 93 7.76 -1.16 6.93
CA VAL A 93 8.86 -0.72 6.07
C VAL A 93 8.93 0.80 6.11
N ARG A 94 10.15 1.31 6.25
CA ARG A 94 10.40 2.75 6.28
C ARG A 94 10.86 3.22 4.89
N ILE A 95 10.24 4.30 4.41
CA ILE A 95 10.74 4.99 3.23
C ILE A 95 11.80 5.98 3.70
N PRO A 96 13.06 5.85 3.23
CA PRO A 96 14.11 6.80 3.63
C PRO A 96 13.76 8.22 3.21
N GLN A 97 13.88 9.15 4.12
CA GLN A 97 13.64 10.56 3.87
C GLN A 97 14.39 11.39 4.89
N ASN A 98 14.51 12.69 4.61
CA ASN A 98 15.16 13.62 5.53
C ASN A 98 14.35 13.67 6.83
N SER A 99 15.03 13.60 7.97
CA SER A 99 14.39 13.60 9.29
C SER A 99 13.63 14.90 9.59
N GLU A 100 13.92 15.98 8.88
CA GLU A 100 13.21 17.24 9.03
C GLU A 100 11.90 17.30 8.27
N ILE A 101 11.66 16.34 7.39
CA ILE A 101 10.44 16.28 6.58
C ILE A 101 9.43 15.39 7.31
N GLU A 102 8.19 15.87 7.43
CA GLU A 102 7.10 15.08 7.95
C GLU A 102 6.79 13.92 7.01
N SER A 103 5.87 13.02 7.42
CA SER A 103 5.51 11.86 6.62
C SER A 103 5.09 12.26 5.20
N LEU A 104 5.44 11.42 4.23
CA LEU A 104 5.02 11.61 2.85
C LEU A 104 3.50 11.50 2.73
N ASN A 105 2.94 12.26 1.79
CA ASN A 105 1.57 12.10 1.36
C ASN A 105 1.35 10.63 0.96
N VAL A 106 0.17 10.07 1.29
CA VAL A 106 -0.10 8.65 1.05
C VAL A 106 0.02 8.26 -0.42
N ALA A 107 -0.41 9.12 -1.33
CA ALA A 107 -0.29 8.84 -2.76
C ALA A 107 1.17 8.82 -3.20
N THR A 108 1.98 9.73 -2.67
CA THR A 108 3.41 9.77 -2.95
C THR A 108 4.10 8.53 -2.38
N ALA A 109 3.77 8.17 -1.14
CA ALA A 109 4.32 6.96 -0.52
C ALA A 109 3.96 5.72 -1.33
N ALA A 110 2.72 5.61 -1.77
CA ALA A 110 2.28 4.49 -2.60
C ALA A 110 3.07 4.44 -3.90
N ALA A 111 3.25 5.57 -4.58
CA ALA A 111 4.01 5.63 -5.82
C ALA A 111 5.45 5.15 -5.61
N VAL A 112 6.11 5.61 -4.56
CA VAL A 112 7.49 5.22 -4.26
C VAL A 112 7.59 3.71 -4.02
N CYS A 113 6.70 3.15 -3.21
CA CYS A 113 6.72 1.72 -2.89
C CYS A 113 6.43 0.85 -4.12
N LEU A 114 5.44 1.24 -4.92
CA LEU A 114 5.07 0.48 -6.11
C LEU A 114 6.16 0.52 -7.19
N TYR A 115 6.77 1.67 -7.41
CA TYR A 115 7.85 1.80 -8.37
C TYR A 115 9.12 1.08 -7.92
N GLU A 116 9.43 1.10 -6.63
CA GLU A 116 10.57 0.33 -6.12
C GLU A 116 10.33 -1.18 -6.29
N THR A 117 9.11 -1.64 -6.04
CA THR A 117 8.76 -3.05 -6.28
C THR A 117 8.93 -3.42 -7.75
N LEU A 118 8.46 -2.55 -8.64
CA LEU A 118 8.61 -2.76 -10.08
C LEU A 118 10.07 -2.79 -10.49
N ARG A 119 10.88 -1.87 -9.97
CA ARG A 119 12.32 -1.83 -10.26
C ARG A 119 13.00 -3.14 -9.87
N VAL A 120 12.72 -3.64 -8.67
CA VAL A 120 13.31 -4.89 -8.20
C VAL A 120 12.93 -6.06 -9.11
N ARG A 121 11.66 -6.14 -9.51
CA ARG A 121 11.16 -7.24 -10.35
C ARG A 121 11.65 -7.16 -11.80
N SER A 122 12.07 -5.98 -12.24
CA SER A 122 12.56 -5.76 -13.60
C SER A 122 14.06 -5.96 -13.75
N SER A 123 14.75 -6.23 -12.66
CA SER A 123 16.20 -6.39 -12.63
C SER A 123 16.62 -7.79 -13.04
#